data_a26f99592875f0155ad67e3645583882
#
_entry.id   a26f99592875f0155ad67e3645583882
#
_cell.length_a   1.000
_cell.length_b   1.000
_cell.length_c   1.000
_cell.angle_alpha   90.00
_cell.angle_beta   90.00
_cell.angle_gamma   90.00
#
_symmetry.space_group_name_H-M   'P 1'
#
loop_
_entity.id
_entity.type
_entity.pdbx_description
1 polymer ?
#
loop_
_entity_poly.entity_id
_entity_poly.type
_entity_poly.pdbx_seq_one_letter_code
_entity_poly.pdbx_strand_id
1 'polypeptide(L)'
;NIKVRLTELDQKVASLYKSQKSLEREVTLKLTPVVMTTNGEATSLTEYPEMQSAITPVATPAVDTEYYIVGDLNSWQMDKSTATKLEVDKDNQYLFSVVVESEEKFDFKIVPGSAIEAPDAWQRALGASKVIEDPDPGLLAFRDKEGADPDNLTCAGGKKMKITINVEDYTYTIKEDLPEHMYINGSPYSLGWDWAVAPEMVPVTQTPGMFWSIQYYTAGDQIKFAPVRKWEGDFGYDEEILSPEAIDFAELTSSGGNIGIGKSGWYLVIVAVTTEGKTISFRLPEVYLLG
;
A
#
# COMPACT_ATOMS: atom_id res chain seq x y z
N ASN A 1 26.12 18.46 11.08
CA ASN A 1 25.12 19.46 10.71
C ASN A 1 23.90 18.74 10.14
N ILE A 2 22.79 18.83 10.86
CA ILE A 2 21.48 18.36 10.37
C ILE A 2 20.91 19.50 9.54
N LYS A 3 20.56 19.21 8.28
CA LYS A 3 19.86 20.17 7.43
C LYS A 3 18.40 19.70 7.31
N VAL A 4 17.48 20.53 7.72
CA VAL A 4 16.05 20.34 7.47
C VAL A 4 15.66 21.30 6.35
N ARG A 5 14.96 20.79 5.33
CA ARG A 5 14.46 21.64 4.25
C ARG A 5 13.23 22.40 4.73
N LEU A 6 13.23 23.70 4.55
CA LEU A 6 12.13 24.56 5.02
C LEU A 6 10.79 24.20 4.39
N THR A 7 10.78 23.77 3.12
CA THR A 7 9.55 23.36 2.41
C THR A 7 8.89 22.13 3.03
N GLU A 8 9.67 21.15 3.48
CA GLU A 8 9.12 19.97 4.18
C GLU A 8 8.55 20.33 5.54
N LEU A 9 9.28 21.15 6.27
CA LEU A 9 8.82 21.62 7.57
C LEU A 9 7.53 22.45 7.43
N ASP A 10 7.46 23.31 6.42
CA ASP A 10 6.30 24.12 6.12
C ASP A 10 5.06 23.27 5.79
N GLN A 11 5.21 22.28 4.90
CA GLN A 11 4.13 21.35 4.57
C GLN A 11 3.67 20.52 5.77
N LYS A 12 4.61 20.04 6.59
CA LYS A 12 4.25 19.32 7.83
C LYS A 12 3.53 20.20 8.83
N VAL A 13 3.97 21.43 9.02
CA VAL A 13 3.29 22.38 9.90
C VAL A 13 1.90 22.70 9.36
N ALA A 14 1.75 22.94 8.05
CA ALA A 14 0.47 23.19 7.42
C ALA A 14 -0.49 22.00 7.59
N SER A 15 -0.04 20.76 7.40
CA SER A 15 -0.85 19.55 7.56
C SER A 15 -1.27 19.34 9.02
N LEU A 16 -0.38 19.56 10.00
CA LEU A 16 -0.68 19.42 11.43
C LEU A 16 -1.81 20.36 11.89
N TYR A 17 -1.83 21.57 11.38
CA TYR A 17 -2.85 22.54 11.74
C TYR A 17 -4.10 22.47 10.86
N LYS A 18 -4.10 21.62 9.83
CA LYS A 18 -5.19 21.50 8.84
C LYS A 18 -5.68 22.87 8.39
N SER A 19 -4.75 23.81 8.24
CA SER A 19 -5.05 25.22 8.01
C SER A 19 -5.09 25.50 6.51
N GLN A 20 -6.19 26.02 6.04
CA GLN A 20 -6.36 26.51 4.68
C GLN A 20 -5.94 27.97 4.52
N LYS A 21 -5.32 28.55 5.54
CA LYS A 21 -4.83 29.91 5.54
C LYS A 21 -3.37 29.95 5.93
N SER A 22 -2.61 30.77 5.23
CA SER A 22 -1.25 31.09 5.59
C SER A 22 -1.25 31.97 6.83
N LEU A 23 -0.94 31.36 7.97
CA LEU A 23 -0.84 32.03 9.26
C LEU A 23 0.49 31.69 9.90
N GLU A 24 1.11 32.69 10.51
CA GLU A 24 2.30 32.44 11.32
C GLU A 24 2.00 31.45 12.46
N ARG A 25 2.84 30.46 12.62
CA ARG A 25 2.74 29.45 13.65
C ARG A 25 4.04 29.41 14.44
N GLU A 26 3.92 29.43 15.74
CA GLU A 26 5.05 29.12 16.60
C GLU A 26 5.21 27.60 16.70
N VAL A 27 6.38 27.08 16.35
CA VAL A 27 6.69 25.64 16.41
C VAL A 27 7.93 25.41 17.27
N THR A 28 7.86 24.39 18.08
CA THR A 28 8.99 23.90 18.86
C THR A 28 9.59 22.69 18.20
N LEU A 29 10.86 22.75 17.81
CA LEU A 29 11.59 21.64 17.25
C LEU A 29 12.39 20.95 18.36
N LYS A 30 12.08 19.70 18.63
CA LYS A 30 12.85 18.85 19.54
C LYS A 30 13.72 17.90 18.74
N LEU A 31 15.04 18.02 18.89
CA LEU A 31 16.01 17.13 18.28
C LEU A 31 16.49 16.13 19.30
N THR A 32 16.20 14.85 19.08
CA THR A 32 16.70 13.77 19.93
C THR A 32 17.67 12.91 19.12
N PRO A 33 18.97 12.92 19.41
CA PRO A 33 19.91 12.05 18.72
C PRO A 33 19.67 10.61 19.16
N VAL A 34 19.61 9.73 18.20
CA VAL A 34 19.45 8.29 18.41
C VAL A 34 20.67 7.58 17.82
N VAL A 35 21.30 6.73 18.61
CA VAL A 35 22.34 5.82 18.13
C VAL A 35 21.71 4.46 17.90
N MET A 36 21.88 3.93 16.69
CA MET A 36 21.55 2.56 16.38
C MET A 36 22.73 1.68 16.74
N THR A 37 22.51 0.70 17.58
CA THR A 37 23.49 -0.33 17.91
C THR A 37 23.56 -1.38 16.79
N THR A 38 24.61 -2.17 16.76
CA THR A 38 24.83 -3.20 15.73
C THR A 38 23.77 -4.30 15.74
N ASN A 39 23.04 -4.46 16.85
CA ASN A 39 21.90 -5.39 16.96
C ASN A 39 20.55 -4.75 16.61
N GLY A 40 20.56 -3.49 16.14
CA GLY A 40 19.33 -2.80 15.70
C GLY A 40 18.55 -2.10 16.80
N GLU A 41 19.03 -2.08 18.03
CA GLU A 41 18.40 -1.31 19.11
C GLU A 41 18.71 0.17 18.97
N ALA A 42 17.69 1.01 19.15
CA ALA A 42 17.81 2.46 19.13
C ALA A 42 17.93 2.99 20.56
N THR A 43 19.01 3.69 20.87
CA THR A 43 19.22 4.33 22.18
C THR A 43 19.33 5.82 22.03
N SER A 44 18.48 6.57 22.75
CA SER A 44 18.60 8.03 22.86
C SER A 44 19.75 8.40 23.78
N LEU A 45 20.70 9.19 23.30
CA LEU A 45 21.90 9.56 24.07
C LEU A 45 21.65 10.71 25.05
N THR A 46 20.94 11.75 24.61
CA THR A 46 20.63 12.94 25.41
C THR A 46 19.45 13.68 24.80
N GLU A 47 18.73 14.43 25.64
CA GLU A 47 17.80 15.44 25.16
C GLU A 47 18.56 16.71 24.82
N TYR A 48 18.34 17.23 23.61
CA TYR A 48 18.88 18.53 23.21
C TYR A 48 17.91 19.64 23.55
N PRO A 49 18.38 20.87 23.78
CA PRO A 49 17.51 21.98 24.03
C PRO A 49 16.50 22.16 22.88
N GLU A 50 15.29 22.48 23.23
CA GLU A 50 14.24 22.78 22.27
C GLU A 50 14.60 24.06 21.51
N MET A 51 14.37 24.03 20.19
CA MET A 51 14.52 25.20 19.34
C MET A 51 13.11 25.71 19.02
N GLN A 52 12.84 26.96 19.32
CA GLN A 52 11.60 27.63 18.95
C GLN A 52 11.80 28.46 17.69
N SER A 53 10.85 28.40 16.79
CA SER A 53 10.83 29.20 15.57
C SER A 53 9.39 29.50 15.18
N ALA A 54 9.13 30.70 14.72
CA ALA A 54 7.88 31.06 14.10
C ALA A 54 7.95 30.72 12.61
N ILE A 55 6.95 30.00 12.12
CA ILE A 55 6.82 29.57 10.73
C ILE A 55 5.45 30.02 10.22
N THR A 56 5.43 30.64 9.05
CA THR A 56 4.19 30.91 8.31
C THR A 56 4.03 29.86 7.23
N PRO A 57 3.23 28.79 7.48
CA PRO A 57 3.08 27.72 6.52
C PRO A 57 2.30 28.18 5.29
N VAL A 58 2.56 27.55 4.16
CA VAL A 58 1.74 27.70 2.95
C VAL A 58 0.33 27.18 3.26
N ALA A 59 -0.70 27.90 2.80
CA ALA A 59 -2.06 27.43 2.97
C ALA A 59 -2.28 26.10 2.24
N THR A 60 -2.70 25.07 2.96
CA THR A 60 -3.06 23.79 2.35
C THR A 60 -4.29 23.96 1.47
N PRO A 61 -4.37 23.24 0.32
CA PRO A 61 -5.59 23.17 -0.46
C PRO A 61 -6.77 22.68 0.39
N ALA A 62 -7.98 23.15 0.07
CA ALA A 62 -9.19 22.59 0.67
C ALA A 62 -9.29 21.11 0.32
N VAL A 63 -9.59 20.27 1.32
CA VAL A 63 -9.86 18.85 1.07
C VAL A 63 -11.11 18.72 0.20
N ASP A 64 -10.98 18.02 -0.90
CA ASP A 64 -12.07 17.74 -1.84
C ASP A 64 -12.70 16.37 -1.54
N THR A 65 -13.87 16.15 -2.07
CA THR A 65 -14.58 14.86 -1.98
C THR A 65 -14.23 13.92 -3.14
N GLU A 66 -13.56 14.41 -4.15
CA GLU A 66 -13.13 13.67 -5.33
C GLU A 66 -11.73 14.07 -5.74
N TYR A 67 -10.96 13.10 -6.22
CA TYR A 67 -9.63 13.32 -6.79
C TYR A 67 -9.47 12.49 -8.07
N TYR A 68 -8.70 13.02 -9.00
CA TYR A 68 -8.48 12.44 -10.31
C TYR A 68 -6.99 12.39 -10.66
N ILE A 69 -6.59 11.36 -11.39
CA ILE A 69 -5.29 11.26 -12.04
C ILE A 69 -5.41 11.92 -13.41
N VAL A 70 -4.55 12.90 -13.67
CA VAL A 70 -4.38 13.55 -14.96
C VAL A 70 -2.91 13.43 -15.34
N GLY A 71 -2.63 12.84 -16.50
CA GLY A 71 -1.26 12.54 -16.92
C GLY A 71 -1.20 11.90 -18.30
N ASP A 72 -0.17 11.11 -18.54
CA ASP A 72 0.05 10.44 -19.81
C ASP A 72 -1.14 9.56 -20.22
N LEU A 73 -1.80 8.90 -19.25
CA LEU A 73 -2.95 8.02 -19.54
C LEU A 73 -4.12 8.72 -20.23
N ASN A 74 -4.29 10.03 -20.01
CA ASN A 74 -5.36 10.81 -20.62
C ASN A 74 -4.83 12.01 -21.44
N SER A 75 -3.55 11.93 -21.85
CA SER A 75 -2.86 12.99 -22.61
C SER A 75 -2.92 14.35 -21.92
N TRP A 76 -2.83 14.36 -20.59
CA TRP A 76 -2.81 15.55 -19.73
C TRP A 76 -4.05 16.45 -19.84
N GLN A 77 -5.19 15.88 -20.21
CA GLN A 77 -6.44 16.64 -20.36
C GLN A 77 -7.13 16.84 -19.00
N MET A 78 -7.44 18.11 -18.69
CA MET A 78 -8.22 18.47 -17.49
C MET A 78 -9.72 18.28 -17.74
N ASP A 79 -10.14 17.04 -17.88
CA ASP A 79 -11.50 16.63 -18.20
C ASP A 79 -11.89 15.39 -17.38
N LYS A 80 -12.93 15.51 -16.57
CA LYS A 80 -13.45 14.41 -15.72
C LYS A 80 -13.82 13.17 -16.52
N SER A 81 -14.24 13.31 -17.77
CA SER A 81 -14.67 12.19 -18.60
C SER A 81 -13.51 11.31 -19.07
N THR A 82 -12.29 11.85 -19.11
CA THR A 82 -11.07 11.15 -19.56
C THR A 82 -10.08 10.86 -18.44
N ALA A 83 -10.17 11.60 -17.35
CA ALA A 83 -9.30 11.42 -16.19
C ALA A 83 -9.72 10.20 -15.35
N THR A 84 -8.74 9.55 -14.74
CA THR A 84 -8.98 8.39 -13.87
C THR A 84 -9.36 8.86 -12.47
N LYS A 85 -10.57 8.54 -12.02
CA LYS A 85 -11.06 8.87 -10.68
C LYS A 85 -10.45 7.95 -9.62
N LEU A 86 -10.05 8.53 -8.48
CA LEU A 86 -9.71 7.77 -7.29
C LEU A 86 -10.97 7.53 -6.46
N GLU A 87 -11.11 6.32 -5.93
CA GLU A 87 -12.21 5.95 -5.05
C GLU A 87 -11.84 6.27 -3.60
N VAL A 88 -12.78 6.86 -2.87
CA VAL A 88 -12.61 7.16 -1.45
C VAL A 88 -12.70 5.86 -0.64
N ASP A 89 -11.85 5.71 0.37
CA ASP A 89 -11.94 4.62 1.32
C ASP A 89 -13.24 4.75 2.16
N LYS A 90 -13.91 3.63 2.40
CA LYS A 90 -15.20 3.59 3.11
C LYS A 90 -15.09 3.97 4.60
N ASP A 91 -13.93 3.72 5.19
CA ASP A 91 -13.65 3.92 6.62
C ASP A 91 -12.81 5.18 6.89
N ASN A 92 -12.20 5.76 5.84
CA ASN A 92 -11.37 6.96 5.93
C ASN A 92 -11.62 7.93 4.76
N GLN A 93 -12.39 8.99 5.00
CA GLN A 93 -12.74 10.00 4.00
C GLN A 93 -11.55 10.80 3.42
N TYR A 94 -10.37 10.68 3.99
CA TYR A 94 -9.15 11.36 3.54
C TYR A 94 -8.25 10.45 2.69
N LEU A 95 -8.59 9.18 2.61
CA LEU A 95 -7.84 8.18 1.88
C LEU A 95 -8.53 7.89 0.55
N PHE A 96 -7.81 8.05 -0.56
CA PHE A 96 -8.32 7.78 -1.90
C PHE A 96 -7.36 6.85 -2.62
N SER A 97 -7.88 5.91 -3.39
CA SER A 97 -7.05 4.98 -4.13
C SER A 97 -7.66 4.58 -5.46
N VAL A 98 -6.82 4.12 -6.38
CA VAL A 98 -7.23 3.52 -7.63
C VAL A 98 -6.20 2.47 -8.04
N VAL A 99 -6.67 1.41 -8.67
CA VAL A 99 -5.81 0.43 -9.34
C VAL A 99 -5.74 0.80 -10.82
N VAL A 100 -4.54 0.94 -11.34
CA VAL A 100 -4.27 1.25 -12.74
C VAL A 100 -3.39 0.17 -13.36
N GLU A 101 -3.58 -0.08 -14.63
CA GLU A 101 -2.76 -0.98 -15.43
C GLU A 101 -2.33 -0.25 -16.70
N SER A 102 -1.03 -0.22 -16.97
CA SER A 102 -0.45 0.38 -18.17
C SER A 102 0.72 -0.48 -18.62
N GLU A 103 0.91 -0.64 -19.93
CA GLU A 103 2.06 -1.37 -20.47
C GLU A 103 3.36 -0.61 -20.25
N GLU A 104 3.29 0.72 -20.30
CA GLU A 104 4.45 1.60 -20.14
C GLU A 104 4.38 2.41 -18.85
N LYS A 105 5.55 2.80 -18.37
CA LYS A 105 5.70 3.80 -17.31
C LYS A 105 4.97 5.08 -17.72
N PHE A 106 4.25 5.71 -16.78
CA PHE A 106 3.54 6.96 -17.03
C PHE A 106 3.71 7.95 -15.89
N ASP A 107 3.67 9.22 -16.25
CA ASP A 107 3.71 10.35 -15.33
C ASP A 107 2.31 10.96 -15.17
N PHE A 108 2.04 11.51 -14.00
CA PHE A 108 0.73 12.08 -13.68
C PHE A 108 0.79 13.10 -12.54
N LYS A 109 -0.31 13.82 -12.35
CA LYS A 109 -0.64 14.62 -11.16
C LYS A 109 -1.99 14.24 -10.63
N ILE A 110 -2.22 14.59 -9.37
CA ILE A 110 -3.52 14.43 -8.70
C ILE A 110 -4.25 15.76 -8.75
N VAL A 111 -5.47 15.77 -9.22
CA VAL A 111 -6.28 16.97 -9.38
C VAL A 111 -7.57 16.85 -8.56
N PRO A 112 -7.87 17.83 -7.67
CA PRO A 112 -9.13 17.85 -6.94
C PRO A 112 -10.34 17.95 -7.89
N GLY A 113 -11.42 17.28 -7.58
CA GLY A 113 -12.63 17.25 -8.41
C GLY A 113 -13.28 18.61 -8.62
N SER A 114 -13.16 19.52 -7.66
CA SER A 114 -13.61 20.90 -7.80
C SER A 114 -12.71 21.77 -8.68
N ALA A 115 -11.52 21.26 -9.04
CA ALA A 115 -10.52 21.99 -9.82
C ALA A 115 -10.46 21.54 -11.29
N ILE A 116 -10.70 20.25 -11.56
CA ILE A 116 -10.33 19.62 -12.83
C ILE A 116 -10.87 20.31 -14.09
N GLU A 117 -12.01 20.99 -14.00
CA GLU A 117 -12.60 21.74 -15.12
C GLU A 117 -12.49 23.27 -14.93
N ALA A 118 -11.80 23.70 -13.87
CA ALA A 118 -11.62 25.10 -13.60
C ALA A 118 -10.46 25.70 -14.41
N PRO A 119 -10.50 27.00 -14.75
CA PRO A 119 -9.40 27.65 -15.49
C PRO A 119 -8.04 27.59 -14.78
N ASP A 120 -8.05 27.43 -13.47
CA ASP A 120 -6.87 27.33 -12.60
C ASP A 120 -6.53 25.89 -12.17
N ALA A 121 -7.04 24.89 -12.88
CA ALA A 121 -6.86 23.46 -12.54
C ALA A 121 -5.39 23.11 -12.29
N TRP A 122 -4.48 23.51 -13.15
CA TRP A 122 -3.05 23.26 -12.99
C TRP A 122 -2.43 23.92 -11.75
N GLN A 123 -3.00 25.03 -11.30
CA GLN A 123 -2.55 25.73 -10.09
C GLN A 123 -2.92 24.95 -8.83
N ARG A 124 -3.92 24.06 -8.92
CA ARG A 124 -4.47 23.29 -7.81
C ARG A 124 -4.07 21.80 -7.87
N ALA A 125 -3.32 21.41 -8.89
CA ALA A 125 -2.82 20.06 -9.03
C ALA A 125 -1.77 19.74 -7.96
N LEU A 126 -1.84 18.52 -7.41
CA LEU A 126 -0.87 17.96 -6.48
C LEU A 126 0.11 17.08 -7.26
N GLY A 127 1.36 17.07 -6.84
CA GLY A 127 2.41 16.24 -7.43
C GLY A 127 3.38 15.76 -6.37
N ALA A 128 4.51 15.19 -6.78
CA ALA A 128 5.54 14.73 -5.86
C ALA A 128 6.32 15.92 -5.27
N SER A 129 6.65 15.82 -3.99
CA SER A 129 7.62 16.72 -3.37
C SER A 129 9.02 16.40 -3.88
N LYS A 130 9.80 17.43 -4.24
CA LYS A 130 11.19 17.31 -4.72
C LYS A 130 12.20 16.88 -3.66
N VAL A 131 11.75 16.57 -2.49
CA VAL A 131 12.52 16.67 -1.26
C VAL A 131 13.12 15.32 -0.84
N ILE A 132 12.57 14.19 -1.24
CA ILE A 132 13.01 12.86 -0.81
C ILE A 132 13.14 11.97 -2.04
N GLU A 133 14.30 11.33 -2.23
CA GLU A 133 14.48 10.25 -3.19
C GLU A 133 13.84 8.98 -2.62
N ASP A 134 12.94 8.35 -3.39
CA ASP A 134 12.21 7.10 -3.06
C ASP A 134 11.55 7.07 -1.66
N PRO A 135 10.65 8.00 -1.34
CA PRO A 135 9.95 7.96 -0.06
C PRO A 135 8.81 6.93 -0.06
N ASP A 136 8.70 6.17 1.03
CA ASP A 136 7.56 5.30 1.30
C ASP A 136 7.01 5.56 2.72
N PRO A 137 5.89 6.26 2.89
CA PRO A 137 5.12 6.99 1.86
C PRO A 137 5.82 8.24 1.33
N GLY A 138 5.52 8.59 0.07
CA GLY A 138 5.96 9.85 -0.52
C GLY A 138 5.16 11.04 -0.01
N LEU A 139 5.71 12.25 -0.17
CA LEU A 139 5.01 13.47 0.16
C LEU A 139 4.39 14.12 -1.08
N LEU A 140 3.10 14.45 -1.00
CA LEU A 140 2.41 15.27 -1.99
C LEU A 140 2.79 16.74 -1.78
N ALA A 141 3.13 17.40 -2.87
CA ALA A 141 3.37 18.84 -2.94
C ALA A 141 2.27 19.53 -3.74
N PHE A 142 2.03 20.80 -3.45
CA PHE A 142 1.12 21.67 -4.16
C PHE A 142 1.83 23.00 -4.46
N ARG A 143 1.32 23.76 -5.44
CA ARG A 143 1.89 25.09 -5.72
C ARG A 143 1.75 25.98 -4.54
N ASP A 144 2.87 26.63 -4.19
CA ASP A 144 2.87 27.74 -3.24
C ASP A 144 2.48 29.07 -3.93
N LYS A 145 2.53 30.15 -3.17
CA LYS A 145 2.25 31.49 -3.70
C LYS A 145 3.28 31.96 -4.75
N GLU A 146 4.47 31.39 -4.74
CA GLU A 146 5.55 31.71 -5.66
C GLU A 146 5.46 30.92 -6.95
N GLY A 147 4.51 29.97 -7.02
CA GLY A 147 4.14 29.28 -8.24
C GLY A 147 5.08 28.12 -8.63
N ALA A 148 5.87 27.62 -7.70
CA ALA A 148 6.67 26.41 -7.93
C ALA A 148 5.78 25.23 -8.28
N ASP A 149 6.03 24.62 -9.45
CA ASP A 149 5.28 23.43 -9.87
C ASP A 149 5.82 22.19 -9.14
N PRO A 150 4.97 21.39 -8.46
CA PRO A 150 5.41 20.12 -7.92
C PRO A 150 5.85 19.18 -9.04
N ASP A 151 6.73 18.24 -8.75
CA ASP A 151 7.14 17.22 -9.71
C ASP A 151 5.97 16.30 -10.08
N ASN A 152 6.07 15.62 -11.21
CA ASN A 152 5.11 14.59 -11.54
C ASN A 152 5.27 13.39 -10.58
N LEU A 153 4.17 12.73 -10.31
CA LEU A 153 4.17 11.38 -9.78
C LEU A 153 4.44 10.42 -10.93
N THR A 154 5.19 9.37 -10.66
CA THR A 154 5.54 8.38 -11.68
C THR A 154 5.06 7.00 -11.26
N CYS A 155 4.38 6.30 -12.15
CA CYS A 155 3.93 4.93 -11.96
C CYS A 155 4.65 3.99 -12.93
N ALA A 156 5.09 2.83 -12.44
CA ALA A 156 5.70 1.80 -13.27
C ALA A 156 4.67 1.18 -14.23
N GLY A 157 5.13 0.77 -15.39
CA GLY A 157 4.33 0.00 -16.36
C GLY A 157 4.51 -1.51 -16.23
N GLY A 158 3.75 -2.26 -17.02
CA GLY A 158 3.80 -3.72 -17.11
C GLY A 158 3.19 -4.47 -15.92
N LYS A 159 2.50 -3.75 -15.02
CA LYS A 159 1.94 -4.29 -13.79
C LYS A 159 0.65 -3.58 -13.39
N LYS A 160 -0.17 -4.25 -12.58
CA LYS A 160 -1.26 -3.60 -11.84
C LYS A 160 -0.67 -2.86 -10.66
N MET A 161 -0.91 -1.55 -10.62
CA MET A 161 -0.40 -0.68 -9.58
C MET A 161 -1.55 -0.04 -8.82
N LYS A 162 -1.47 -0.07 -7.49
CA LYS A 162 -2.37 0.67 -6.62
C LYS A 162 -1.73 2.00 -6.27
N ILE A 163 -2.40 3.08 -6.66
CA ILE A 163 -2.05 4.45 -6.30
C ILE A 163 -2.96 4.86 -5.16
N THR A 164 -2.38 5.26 -4.04
CA THR A 164 -3.11 5.72 -2.85
C THR A 164 -2.61 7.08 -2.44
N ILE A 165 -3.53 7.99 -2.14
CA ILE A 165 -3.22 9.30 -1.56
C ILE A 165 -3.94 9.46 -0.22
N ASN A 166 -3.27 10.07 0.74
CA ASN A 166 -3.86 10.55 1.97
C ASN A 166 -3.82 12.09 1.97
N VAL A 167 -4.98 12.72 1.87
CA VAL A 167 -5.09 14.19 1.82
C VAL A 167 -5.21 14.82 3.20
N GLU A 168 -5.21 14.04 4.27
CA GLU A 168 -5.10 14.54 5.64
C GLU A 168 -3.66 14.96 5.96
N ASP A 169 -2.68 14.16 5.57
CA ASP A 169 -1.25 14.38 5.82
C ASP A 169 -0.42 14.63 4.55
N TYR A 170 -1.07 14.68 3.39
CA TYR A 170 -0.45 14.90 2.08
C TYR A 170 0.63 13.88 1.74
N THR A 171 0.30 12.60 1.94
CA THR A 171 1.16 11.49 1.55
C THR A 171 0.59 10.70 0.37
N TYR A 172 1.46 9.94 -0.30
CA TYR A 172 1.05 9.00 -1.34
C TYR A 172 1.87 7.72 -1.30
N THR A 173 1.30 6.65 -1.84
CA THR A 173 2.02 5.42 -2.15
C THR A 173 1.66 4.94 -3.54
N ILE A 174 2.64 4.38 -4.26
CA ILE A 174 2.47 3.75 -5.57
C ILE A 174 3.13 2.38 -5.46
N LYS A 175 2.30 1.33 -5.36
CA LYS A 175 2.77 -0.04 -5.11
C LYS A 175 2.06 -1.01 -6.04
N GLU A 176 2.64 -2.18 -6.24
CA GLU A 176 1.93 -3.27 -6.93
C GLU A 176 0.61 -3.57 -6.21
N ASP A 177 -0.46 -3.80 -6.97
CA ASP A 177 -1.78 -4.16 -6.44
C ASP A 177 -1.77 -5.63 -6.02
N LEU A 178 -1.16 -5.90 -4.88
CA LEU A 178 -1.05 -7.22 -4.26
C LEU A 178 -1.89 -7.29 -2.99
N PRO A 179 -2.43 -8.46 -2.63
CA PRO A 179 -3.15 -8.62 -1.39
C PRO A 179 -2.24 -8.35 -0.18
N GLU A 180 -2.76 -7.64 0.80
CA GLU A 180 -2.09 -7.41 2.10
C GLU A 180 -2.37 -8.56 3.07
N HIS A 181 -3.46 -9.30 2.85
CA HIS A 181 -3.92 -10.41 3.68
C HIS A 181 -4.21 -11.65 2.83
N MET A 182 -4.08 -12.80 3.42
CA MET A 182 -4.51 -14.08 2.85
C MET A 182 -5.12 -14.95 3.93
N TYR A 183 -6.31 -15.43 3.68
CA TYR A 183 -7.04 -16.31 4.58
C TYR A 183 -7.11 -17.69 3.99
N ILE A 184 -7.04 -18.70 4.87
CA ILE A 184 -7.23 -20.10 4.50
C ILE A 184 -8.50 -20.63 5.16
N ASN A 185 -9.37 -21.26 4.39
CA ASN A 185 -10.59 -21.86 4.90
C ASN A 185 -10.75 -23.28 4.40
N GLY A 186 -11.57 -24.06 5.06
CA GLY A 186 -11.82 -25.46 4.68
C GLY A 186 -12.26 -26.32 5.85
N SER A 187 -12.40 -27.60 5.58
CA SER A 187 -12.87 -28.60 6.54
C SER A 187 -12.10 -28.62 7.88
N PRO A 188 -10.78 -28.35 7.92
CA PRO A 188 -10.04 -28.34 9.19
C PRO A 188 -10.33 -27.11 10.07
N TYR A 189 -10.85 -26.02 9.49
CA TYR A 189 -10.92 -24.72 10.17
C TYR A 189 -12.33 -24.35 10.63
N SER A 190 -13.32 -24.66 9.83
CA SER A 190 -14.70 -24.32 10.18
C SER A 190 -15.71 -25.34 9.64
N LEU A 191 -16.70 -25.64 10.46
CA LEU A 191 -17.89 -26.37 10.02
C LEU A 191 -18.69 -25.44 9.10
N GLY A 192 -18.74 -25.74 7.80
CA GLY A 192 -19.55 -24.99 6.85
C GLY A 192 -18.84 -23.90 6.07
N TRP A 193 -17.51 -23.84 6.08
CA TRP A 193 -16.74 -22.89 5.25
C TRP A 193 -17.01 -21.41 5.57
N ASP A 194 -17.13 -21.09 6.85
CA ASP A 194 -17.36 -19.72 7.31
C ASP A 194 -16.07 -18.89 7.21
N TRP A 195 -16.01 -17.98 6.26
CA TRP A 195 -14.88 -17.08 6.06
C TRP A 195 -14.70 -16.08 7.21
N ALA A 196 -15.75 -15.75 7.97
CA ALA A 196 -15.63 -14.80 9.09
C ALA A 196 -14.65 -15.27 10.17
N VAL A 197 -14.52 -16.60 10.30
CA VAL A 197 -13.61 -17.23 11.29
C VAL A 197 -12.37 -17.87 10.65
N ALA A 198 -12.20 -17.71 9.34
CA ALA A 198 -11.05 -18.25 8.62
C ALA A 198 -9.73 -17.71 9.19
N PRO A 199 -8.74 -18.55 9.52
CA PRO A 199 -7.45 -18.10 10.00
C PRO A 199 -6.71 -17.34 8.90
N GLU A 200 -5.96 -16.33 9.31
CA GLU A 200 -5.08 -15.57 8.47
C GLU A 200 -3.72 -16.27 8.34
N MET A 201 -3.21 -16.34 7.13
CA MET A 201 -1.85 -16.79 6.87
C MET A 201 -0.85 -15.69 7.23
N VAL A 202 0.36 -16.07 7.60
CA VAL A 202 1.40 -15.13 7.99
C VAL A 202 2.02 -14.48 6.75
N PRO A 203 2.01 -13.15 6.61
CA PRO A 203 2.65 -12.48 5.49
C PRO A 203 4.18 -12.54 5.59
N VAL A 204 4.85 -12.65 4.46
CA VAL A 204 6.31 -12.54 4.35
C VAL A 204 6.67 -11.06 4.17
N THR A 205 7.18 -10.42 5.22
CA THR A 205 7.42 -8.97 5.25
C THR A 205 8.29 -8.45 4.11
N GLN A 206 9.28 -9.23 3.66
CA GLN A 206 10.21 -8.83 2.59
C GLN A 206 9.72 -9.20 1.19
N THR A 207 8.57 -9.88 1.07
CA THR A 207 8.03 -10.34 -0.20
C THR A 207 6.51 -10.09 -0.20
N PRO A 208 6.06 -8.87 -0.53
CA PRO A 208 4.64 -8.56 -0.61
C PRO A 208 3.88 -9.56 -1.50
N GLY A 209 2.67 -9.90 -1.11
CA GLY A 209 1.85 -10.90 -1.80
C GLY A 209 2.21 -12.36 -1.49
N MET A 210 3.25 -12.62 -0.67
CA MET A 210 3.59 -13.98 -0.23
C MET A 210 3.14 -14.21 1.21
N PHE A 211 2.52 -15.39 1.43
CA PHE A 211 1.95 -15.79 2.72
C PHE A 211 2.28 -17.25 3.00
N TRP A 212 2.37 -17.59 4.28
CA TRP A 212 2.61 -18.96 4.69
C TRP A 212 1.80 -19.36 5.91
N SER A 213 1.57 -20.66 6.05
CA SER A 213 1.07 -21.26 7.27
C SER A 213 1.65 -22.67 7.47
N ILE A 214 1.73 -23.12 8.72
CA ILE A 214 2.08 -24.51 9.03
C ILE A 214 0.88 -25.16 9.71
N GLN A 215 0.41 -26.26 9.13
CA GLN A 215 -0.79 -26.94 9.59
C GLN A 215 -0.68 -28.44 9.39
N TYR A 216 -1.28 -29.22 10.29
CA TYR A 216 -1.54 -30.62 10.08
C TYR A 216 -2.87 -30.81 9.34
N TYR A 217 -2.83 -31.52 8.22
CA TYR A 217 -4.02 -31.91 7.49
C TYR A 217 -4.21 -33.42 7.55
N THR A 218 -5.48 -33.84 7.51
CA THR A 218 -5.88 -35.22 7.40
C THR A 218 -6.29 -35.52 5.95
N ALA A 219 -5.98 -36.70 5.47
CA ALA A 219 -6.44 -37.13 4.14
C ALA A 219 -7.97 -37.02 4.04
N GLY A 220 -8.45 -36.37 2.99
CA GLY A 220 -9.85 -35.99 2.80
C GLY A 220 -10.19 -34.55 3.21
N ASP A 221 -9.30 -33.84 3.89
CA ASP A 221 -9.48 -32.40 4.11
C ASP A 221 -9.54 -31.63 2.80
N GLN A 222 -10.29 -30.53 2.82
CA GLN A 222 -10.43 -29.65 1.68
C GLN A 222 -10.19 -28.20 2.10
N ILE A 223 -9.44 -27.46 1.31
CA ILE A 223 -9.09 -26.06 1.62
C ILE A 223 -9.22 -25.15 0.40
N LYS A 224 -9.38 -23.87 0.67
CA LYS A 224 -9.32 -22.74 -0.27
C LYS A 224 -8.66 -21.53 0.38
N PHE A 225 -8.29 -20.57 -0.46
CA PHE A 225 -7.68 -19.31 -0.05
C PHE A 225 -8.52 -18.13 -0.54
N ALA A 226 -8.50 -17.01 0.20
CA ALA A 226 -9.09 -15.76 -0.24
C ALA A 226 -8.31 -14.57 0.35
N PRO A 227 -8.19 -13.44 -0.38
CA PRO A 227 -7.53 -12.24 0.12
C PRO A 227 -8.37 -11.49 1.17
N VAL A 228 -9.65 -11.82 1.27
CA VAL A 228 -10.62 -11.22 2.20
C VAL A 228 -11.44 -12.31 2.89
N ARG A 229 -11.99 -12.01 4.09
CA ARG A 229 -12.82 -12.96 4.85
C ARG A 229 -14.24 -13.09 4.30
N LYS A 230 -14.35 -13.42 3.01
CA LYS A 230 -15.63 -13.65 2.30
C LYS A 230 -15.40 -14.40 0.99
N TRP A 231 -16.49 -14.82 0.35
CA TRP A 231 -16.50 -15.44 -0.98
C TRP A 231 -16.25 -14.39 -2.08
N GLU A 232 -15.05 -13.82 -2.08
CA GLU A 232 -14.63 -12.81 -3.06
C GLU A 232 -13.14 -12.98 -3.34
N GLY A 233 -12.84 -13.27 -4.62
CA GLY A 233 -11.45 -13.53 -5.03
C GLY A 233 -10.88 -14.84 -4.47
N ASP A 234 -11.75 -15.75 -3.98
CA ASP A 234 -11.32 -17.06 -3.48
C ASP A 234 -10.79 -17.95 -4.61
N PHE A 235 -9.83 -18.78 -4.27
CA PHE A 235 -9.23 -19.71 -5.20
C PHE A 235 -8.82 -21.02 -4.48
N GLY A 236 -8.75 -22.09 -5.25
CA GLY A 236 -8.47 -23.42 -4.71
C GLY A 236 -7.65 -24.26 -5.70
N TYR A 237 -8.16 -25.45 -6.06
CA TYR A 237 -7.43 -26.34 -6.96
C TYR A 237 -7.40 -25.80 -8.38
N ASP A 238 -6.18 -25.59 -8.86
CA ASP A 238 -5.89 -25.24 -10.24
C ASP A 238 -4.46 -25.70 -10.54
N GLU A 239 -4.29 -26.51 -11.58
CA GLU A 239 -2.98 -27.06 -11.96
C GLU A 239 -2.01 -25.98 -12.47
N GLU A 240 -2.52 -24.83 -12.90
CA GLU A 240 -1.67 -23.71 -13.34
C GLU A 240 -1.04 -22.96 -12.17
N ILE A 241 -1.68 -23.01 -10.98
CA ILE A 241 -1.20 -22.31 -9.79
C ILE A 241 -0.60 -23.24 -8.72
N LEU A 242 -0.88 -24.53 -8.78
CA LEU A 242 -0.28 -25.53 -7.90
C LEU A 242 1.07 -25.99 -8.48
N SER A 243 2.12 -25.97 -7.67
CA SER A 243 3.39 -26.55 -8.15
C SER A 243 3.24 -28.07 -8.31
N PRO A 244 3.84 -28.67 -9.36
CA PRO A 244 3.79 -30.13 -9.57
C PRO A 244 4.29 -30.90 -8.35
N GLU A 245 5.34 -30.39 -7.68
CA GLU A 245 5.90 -31.00 -6.47
C GLU A 245 4.90 -30.95 -5.30
N ALA A 246 4.04 -29.90 -5.22
CA ALA A 246 3.00 -29.82 -4.20
C ALA A 246 1.91 -30.86 -4.43
N ILE A 247 1.50 -31.06 -5.70
CA ILE A 247 0.50 -32.05 -6.09
C ILE A 247 0.98 -33.44 -5.69
N ASP A 248 2.19 -33.81 -6.05
CA ASP A 248 2.76 -35.13 -5.74
C ASP A 248 3.01 -35.31 -4.24
N PHE A 249 3.54 -34.29 -3.56
CA PHE A 249 3.92 -34.36 -2.15
C PHE A 249 2.73 -34.59 -1.21
N ALA A 250 1.64 -33.89 -1.43
CA ALA A 250 0.44 -33.95 -0.61
C ALA A 250 -0.71 -34.76 -1.26
N GLU A 251 -0.45 -35.39 -2.43
CA GLU A 251 -1.43 -36.12 -3.22
C GLU A 251 -2.68 -35.26 -3.45
N LEU A 252 -2.47 -34.01 -3.93
CA LEU A 252 -3.54 -33.03 -4.05
C LEU A 252 -4.51 -33.42 -5.16
N THR A 253 -5.79 -33.20 -4.90
CA THR A 253 -6.86 -33.50 -5.87
C THR A 253 -7.84 -32.32 -5.96
N SER A 254 -8.52 -32.23 -7.10
CA SER A 254 -9.65 -31.31 -7.26
C SER A 254 -10.90 -31.86 -6.60
N SER A 255 -11.51 -31.10 -5.71
CA SER A 255 -12.78 -31.45 -5.07
C SER A 255 -13.76 -30.28 -5.17
N GLY A 256 -14.45 -30.15 -6.30
CA GLY A 256 -15.37 -29.04 -6.57
C GLY A 256 -14.68 -27.68 -6.60
N GLY A 257 -13.44 -27.62 -7.08
CA GLY A 257 -12.60 -26.40 -7.08
C GLY A 257 -11.88 -26.13 -5.76
N ASN A 258 -12.06 -26.99 -4.74
CA ASN A 258 -11.26 -26.97 -3.52
C ASN A 258 -9.99 -27.81 -3.72
N ILE A 259 -8.95 -27.52 -2.97
CA ILE A 259 -7.76 -28.37 -2.87
C ILE A 259 -8.07 -29.50 -1.89
N GLY A 260 -8.23 -30.72 -2.41
CA GLY A 260 -8.35 -31.91 -1.58
C GLY A 260 -6.97 -32.43 -1.18
N ILE A 261 -6.77 -32.72 0.10
CA ILE A 261 -5.54 -33.30 0.65
C ILE A 261 -5.64 -34.82 0.60
N GLY A 262 -4.79 -35.49 -0.16
CA GLY A 262 -4.80 -36.97 -0.28
C GLY A 262 -4.00 -37.65 0.82
N LYS A 263 -2.98 -36.98 1.37
CA LYS A 263 -2.06 -37.57 2.35
C LYS A 263 -2.04 -36.78 3.65
N SER A 264 -2.25 -37.47 4.78
CA SER A 264 -2.17 -36.84 6.11
C SER A 264 -0.74 -36.46 6.47
N GLY A 265 -0.54 -35.28 7.04
CA GLY A 265 0.79 -34.83 7.48
C GLY A 265 0.84 -33.36 7.91
N TRP A 266 2.03 -32.96 8.36
CA TRP A 266 2.35 -31.54 8.57
C TRP A 266 2.82 -30.93 7.26
N TYR A 267 2.27 -29.76 6.95
CA TYR A 267 2.60 -29.03 5.74
C TYR A 267 2.94 -27.58 6.04
N LEU A 268 4.01 -27.10 5.43
CA LEU A 268 4.24 -25.69 5.18
C LEU A 268 3.53 -25.34 3.87
N VAL A 269 2.45 -24.60 3.98
CA VAL A 269 1.69 -24.10 2.82
C VAL A 269 2.15 -22.68 2.54
N ILE A 270 2.57 -22.42 1.29
CA ILE A 270 2.98 -21.10 0.83
C ILE A 270 2.06 -20.71 -0.32
N VAL A 271 1.48 -19.52 -0.21
CA VAL A 271 0.70 -18.87 -1.26
C VAL A 271 1.44 -17.61 -1.68
N ALA A 272 1.76 -17.50 -2.96
CA ALA A 272 2.30 -16.26 -3.51
C ALA A 272 1.36 -15.72 -4.59
N VAL A 273 1.05 -14.44 -4.50
CA VAL A 273 0.28 -13.68 -5.49
C VAL A 273 1.20 -12.61 -6.04
N THR A 274 1.35 -12.59 -7.34
CA THR A 274 2.12 -11.59 -8.06
C THR A 274 1.23 -10.94 -9.12
N THR A 275 1.73 -9.93 -9.79
CA THR A 275 1.02 -9.33 -10.94
C THR A 275 0.93 -10.28 -12.14
N GLU A 276 1.78 -11.31 -12.21
CA GLU A 276 1.80 -12.32 -13.27
C GLU A 276 0.88 -13.51 -12.97
N GLY A 277 0.49 -13.71 -11.71
CA GLY A 277 -0.38 -14.81 -11.32
C GLY A 277 -0.23 -15.24 -9.87
N LYS A 278 -0.72 -16.44 -9.59
CA LYS A 278 -0.69 -17.03 -8.25
C LYS A 278 0.10 -18.33 -8.27
N THR A 279 0.73 -18.66 -7.15
CA THR A 279 1.33 -19.99 -6.95
C THR A 279 1.00 -20.50 -5.55
N ILE A 280 0.78 -21.80 -5.45
CA ILE A 280 0.54 -22.50 -4.19
C ILE A 280 1.54 -23.66 -4.10
N SER A 281 2.25 -23.76 -3.00
CA SER A 281 3.14 -24.88 -2.73
C SER A 281 2.90 -25.50 -1.37
N PHE A 282 3.11 -26.83 -1.31
CA PHE A 282 3.05 -27.62 -0.10
C PHE A 282 4.42 -28.25 0.11
N ARG A 283 5.01 -28.09 1.29
CA ARG A 283 6.33 -28.58 1.63
C ARG A 283 6.36 -29.17 3.02
N LEU A 284 7.38 -29.98 3.31
CA LEU A 284 7.68 -30.37 4.67
C LEU A 284 8.09 -29.12 5.47
N PRO A 285 7.49 -28.85 6.64
CA PRO A 285 7.96 -27.75 7.48
C PRO A 285 9.33 -28.08 8.07
N GLU A 286 10.31 -27.21 7.85
CA GLU A 286 11.63 -27.27 8.45
C GLU A 286 11.81 -26.10 9.42
N VAL A 287 12.21 -26.40 10.64
CA VAL A 287 12.45 -25.38 11.67
C VAL A 287 13.93 -25.40 12.05
N TYR A 288 14.59 -24.27 11.85
CA TYR A 288 15.98 -24.09 12.21
C TYR A 288 16.08 -23.18 13.44
N LEU A 289 16.82 -23.63 14.45
CA LEU A 289 17.20 -22.78 15.58
C LEU A 289 18.55 -22.14 15.25
N LEU A 290 18.55 -20.82 15.15
CA LEU A 290 19.79 -20.04 15.02
C LEU A 290 20.19 -19.61 16.43
N GLY A 291 21.36 -20.07 16.88
CA GLY A 291 21.99 -19.74 18.17
C GLY A 291 23.04 -18.66 18.02
#